data_e0dcd27d7a7e047c805508749a343bfe
#
_entry.id   e0dcd27d7a7e047c805508749a343bfe
#
_cell.length_a   1.000
_cell.length_b   1.000
_cell.length_c   1.000
_cell.angle_alpha   90.00
_cell.angle_beta   90.00
_cell.angle_gamma   90.00
#
_symmetry.space_group_name_H-M   'P 1'
#
loop_
_entity.id
_entity.type
_entity.pdbx_description
1 polymer ?
#
loop_
_entity_poly.entity_id
_entity_poly.type
_entity_poly.pdbx_seq_one_letter_code
_entity_poly.pdbx_strand_id
1 'polypeptide(L)'
;MEQRGAEQRGAEQRGAEQRAQAVLTVRLVRSFEHRNFRPLVFHGVSLDGTVQDFVQLVRDDIATRPGLPPPFKTFAYDTMKIIHQAHGAKTNELVMSLDDDENLILQDNQTLRAAGVANETEVAFFRKEDYSLYKANPRTAW
;
A
#
# COMPACT_ATOMS: atom_id res chain seq x y z
N MET A 1 -29.10 -31.35 0.00
CA MET A 1 -28.71 -30.62 -0.58
C MET A 1 -28.57 -29.34 -0.08
N GLU A 2 -29.15 -28.96 0.86
CA GLU A 2 -28.91 -27.85 1.43
C GLU A 2 -27.51 -27.72 1.75
N GLN A 3 -26.93 -28.68 2.36
CA GLN A 3 -25.58 -28.67 2.66
C GLN A 3 -24.81 -28.48 1.42
N ARG A 4 -25.22 -29.15 0.37
CA ARG A 4 -24.58 -29.02 -0.82
C ARG A 4 -24.71 -27.66 -1.34
N GLY A 5 -25.87 -27.05 -1.22
CA GLY A 5 -26.05 -25.70 -1.61
C GLY A 5 -25.17 -24.78 -0.82
N ALA A 6 -25.03 -25.04 0.45
CA ALA A 6 -24.19 -24.22 1.27
C ALA A 6 -22.74 -24.38 0.87
N GLU A 7 -22.32 -25.58 0.53
CA GLU A 7 -20.97 -25.78 0.11
C GLU A 7 -20.70 -25.06 -1.20
N GLN A 8 -21.65 -25.08 -2.11
CA GLN A 8 -21.47 -24.40 -3.35
C GLN A 8 -21.38 -22.92 -3.14
N ARG A 9 -22.23 -22.40 -2.26
CA ARG A 9 -22.18 -20.99 -1.98
C ARG A 9 -20.85 -20.66 -1.34
N GLY A 10 -20.35 -21.51 -0.47
CA GLY A 10 -19.05 -21.28 0.14
C GLY A 10 -17.96 -21.22 -0.89
N ALA A 11 -18.00 -22.11 -1.88
CA ALA A 11 -16.98 -22.10 -2.91
C ALA A 11 -17.08 -20.85 -3.76
N GLU A 12 -18.30 -20.40 -4.06
CA GLU A 12 -18.48 -19.21 -4.83
C GLU A 12 -18.00 -17.99 -4.05
N GLN A 13 -18.26 -17.97 -2.76
CA GLN A 13 -17.82 -16.88 -1.94
C GLN A 13 -16.31 -16.87 -1.87
N ARG A 14 -15.68 -18.02 -1.76
CA ARG A 14 -14.24 -18.05 -1.72
C ARG A 14 -13.67 -17.57 -3.04
N GLY A 15 -14.31 -17.92 -4.15
CA GLY A 15 -13.86 -17.44 -5.44
C GLY A 15 -13.96 -15.92 -5.54
N ALA A 16 -15.08 -15.37 -5.06
CA ALA A 16 -15.28 -13.94 -5.09
C ALA A 16 -14.28 -13.24 -4.16
N GLU A 17 -14.04 -13.84 -3.00
CA GLU A 17 -13.09 -13.25 -2.07
C GLU A 17 -11.70 -13.27 -2.66
N GLN A 18 -11.35 -14.35 -3.34
CA GLN A 18 -10.05 -14.42 -3.96
C GLN A 18 -9.91 -13.38 -5.06
N ARG A 19 -10.98 -13.12 -5.79
CA ARG A 19 -10.92 -12.10 -6.82
C ARG A 19 -10.85 -10.72 -6.21
N ALA A 20 -11.42 -10.53 -5.03
CA ALA A 20 -11.39 -9.24 -4.35
C ALA A 20 -10.13 -9.05 -3.52
N GLN A 21 -9.39 -10.13 -3.25
CA GLN A 21 -8.20 -10.06 -2.44
C GLN A 21 -6.99 -9.87 -3.30
N ALA A 22 -6.00 -9.26 -2.76
CA ALA A 22 -4.81 -8.93 -3.53
C ALA A 22 -3.55 -9.07 -2.70
N VAL A 23 -2.44 -9.20 -3.40
CA VAL A 23 -1.12 -9.11 -2.80
C VAL A 23 -0.65 -7.68 -3.07
N LEU A 24 -0.32 -6.96 -2.03
CA LEU A 24 0.13 -5.58 -2.16
C LEU A 24 1.49 -5.45 -1.49
N THR A 25 2.34 -4.63 -2.08
CA THR A 25 3.62 -4.28 -1.46
C THR A 25 3.51 -2.87 -0.92
N VAL A 26 3.87 -2.70 0.34
CA VAL A 26 3.87 -1.38 0.96
C VAL A 26 5.33 -1.01 1.19
N ARG A 27 5.77 0.06 0.57
CA ARG A 27 7.13 0.55 0.74
C ARG A 27 7.10 1.59 1.84
N LEU A 28 7.64 1.26 3.00
CA LEU A 28 7.70 2.20 4.13
C LEU A 28 8.84 3.16 3.86
N VAL A 29 8.56 4.44 3.76
CA VAL A 29 9.58 5.44 3.41
C VAL A 29 9.85 6.32 4.61
N ARG A 30 11.04 6.23 5.19
CA ARG A 30 11.43 7.09 6.28
C ARG A 30 12.10 8.36 5.78
N SER A 31 12.81 8.28 4.66
CA SER A 31 13.49 9.45 4.12
C SER A 31 13.55 9.34 2.61
N PHE A 32 13.02 10.34 1.92
CA PHE A 32 13.10 10.38 0.48
C PHE A 32 14.50 10.78 0.03
N GLU A 33 15.05 11.74 0.72
CA GLU A 33 16.36 12.26 0.38
C GLU A 33 17.44 11.22 0.54
N HIS A 34 17.40 10.43 1.60
CA HIS A 34 18.40 9.41 1.86
C HIS A 34 18.00 8.04 1.32
N ARG A 35 16.86 7.97 0.64
CA ARG A 35 16.37 6.71 0.05
C ARG A 35 16.26 5.61 1.08
N ASN A 36 15.79 5.98 2.27
CA ASN A 36 15.68 5.03 3.37
C ASN A 36 14.29 4.46 3.39
N PHE A 37 14.10 3.29 2.80
CA PHE A 37 12.80 2.66 2.73
C PHE A 37 12.92 1.15 2.88
N ARG A 38 11.78 0.51 3.17
CA ARG A 38 11.75 -0.93 3.38
C ARG A 38 10.43 -1.47 2.83
N PRO A 39 10.45 -2.44 1.92
CA PRO A 39 9.20 -2.98 1.40
C PRO A 39 8.66 -4.09 2.29
N LEU A 40 7.34 -4.14 2.42
CA LEU A 40 6.63 -5.20 3.13
C LEU A 40 5.55 -5.71 2.21
N VAL A 41 5.36 -7.03 2.18
CA VAL A 41 4.35 -7.65 1.34
C VAL A 41 3.18 -8.06 2.20
N PHE A 42 1.96 -7.70 1.76
CA PHE A 42 0.75 -8.04 2.46
C PHE A 42 -0.11 -8.93 1.55
N HIS A 43 -0.51 -10.09 2.05
CA HIS A 43 -1.32 -11.03 1.31
C HIS A 43 -2.77 -10.96 1.75
N GLY A 44 -3.68 -11.35 0.88
CA GLY A 44 -5.08 -11.45 1.27
C GLY A 44 -5.75 -10.13 1.59
N VAL A 45 -5.32 -9.05 0.94
CA VAL A 45 -5.87 -7.73 1.20
C VAL A 45 -7.16 -7.57 0.43
N SER A 46 -8.24 -7.15 1.10
CA SER A 46 -9.51 -6.95 0.44
C SER A 46 -9.51 -5.62 -0.30
N LEU A 47 -9.72 -5.66 -1.61
CA LEU A 47 -9.75 -4.44 -2.41
C LEU A 47 -11.06 -3.67 -2.19
N ASP A 48 -12.05 -4.28 -1.58
CA ASP A 48 -13.30 -3.60 -1.27
C ASP A 48 -13.26 -2.92 0.10
N GLY A 49 -12.20 -3.12 0.85
CA GLY A 49 -11.99 -2.39 2.10
C GLY A 49 -11.56 -0.96 1.81
N THR A 50 -11.72 -0.09 2.78
CA THR A 50 -11.36 1.32 2.58
C THR A 50 -9.86 1.51 2.75
N VAL A 51 -9.37 2.61 2.18
CA VAL A 51 -7.98 3.00 2.35
C VAL A 51 -7.69 3.18 3.84
N GLN A 52 -8.60 3.79 4.59
CA GLN A 52 -8.41 4.01 6.01
C GLN A 52 -8.20 2.69 6.74
N ASP A 53 -9.00 1.68 6.43
CA ASP A 53 -8.88 0.37 7.06
C ASP A 53 -7.54 -0.28 6.72
N PHE A 54 -7.10 -0.12 5.48
CA PHE A 54 -5.82 -0.70 5.07
C PHE A 54 -4.67 0.01 5.77
N VAL A 55 -4.73 1.33 5.89
CA VAL A 55 -3.69 2.09 6.60
C VAL A 55 -3.60 1.60 8.04
N GLN A 56 -4.74 1.39 8.69
CA GLN A 56 -4.74 0.93 10.06
C GLN A 56 -4.17 -0.50 10.17
N LEU A 57 -4.51 -1.34 9.21
CA LEU A 57 -4.01 -2.70 9.17
C LEU A 57 -2.49 -2.70 9.07
N VAL A 58 -1.95 -1.85 8.21
CA VAL A 58 -0.50 -1.76 8.01
C VAL A 58 0.16 -1.22 9.27
N ARG A 59 -0.43 -0.21 9.90
CA ARG A 59 0.13 0.33 11.13
C ARG A 59 0.19 -0.71 12.23
N ASP A 60 -0.88 -1.50 12.37
CA ASP A 60 -0.92 -2.53 13.39
C ASP A 60 0.11 -3.61 13.11
N ASP A 61 0.29 -3.97 11.83
CA ASP A 61 1.25 -4.98 11.44
C ASP A 61 2.67 -4.51 11.71
N ILE A 62 2.97 -3.26 11.38
CA ILE A 62 4.30 -2.71 11.57
C ILE A 62 4.72 -2.77 13.03
N ALA A 63 3.80 -2.50 13.93
CA ALA A 63 4.12 -2.42 15.35
C ALA A 63 4.67 -3.74 15.88
N THR A 64 4.25 -4.86 15.29
CA THR A 64 4.66 -6.16 15.79
C THR A 64 5.42 -7.02 14.79
N ARG A 65 5.73 -6.49 13.62
CA ARG A 65 6.34 -7.31 12.57
C ARG A 65 7.78 -7.66 12.95
N PRO A 66 8.12 -8.95 12.97
CA PRO A 66 9.48 -9.35 13.31
C PRO A 66 10.43 -8.99 12.17
N GLY A 67 11.64 -8.66 12.51
CA GLY A 67 12.68 -8.37 11.52
C GLY A 67 12.64 -6.97 10.96
N LEU A 68 11.64 -6.17 11.31
CA LEU A 68 11.59 -4.80 10.85
C LEU A 68 12.42 -3.93 11.79
N PRO A 69 13.38 -3.15 11.28
CA PRO A 69 14.20 -2.31 12.15
C PRO A 69 13.33 -1.33 12.94
N PRO A 70 13.62 -1.13 14.22
CA PRO A 70 12.80 -0.27 15.07
C PRO A 70 12.47 1.11 14.52
N PRO A 71 13.39 1.81 13.85
CA PRO A 71 13.04 3.11 13.33
C PRO A 71 11.86 3.10 12.35
N PHE A 72 11.67 1.98 11.65
CA PHE A 72 10.54 1.87 10.73
C PHE A 72 9.25 1.61 11.48
N LYS A 73 9.32 1.05 12.69
CA LYS A 73 8.13 0.74 13.47
C LYS A 73 7.53 1.98 14.12
N THR A 74 8.36 2.94 14.46
CA THR A 74 7.91 4.09 15.24
C THR A 74 7.70 5.35 14.43
N PHE A 75 7.96 5.29 13.13
CA PHE A 75 7.83 6.46 12.28
C PHE A 75 6.34 6.76 12.03
N ALA A 76 5.99 8.02 11.95
CA ALA A 76 4.58 8.42 11.87
C ALA A 76 4.11 8.52 10.42
N TYR A 77 4.02 7.40 9.75
CA TYR A 77 3.50 7.34 8.38
C TYR A 77 2.02 7.74 8.39
N ASP A 78 1.59 8.52 7.42
CA ASP A 78 0.20 8.93 7.37
C ASP A 78 -0.40 8.99 5.96
N THR A 79 0.35 8.74 4.92
CA THR A 79 -0.15 8.89 3.54
C THR A 79 0.36 7.76 2.66
N MET A 80 -0.50 7.26 1.79
CA MET A 80 -0.11 6.25 0.83
C MET A 80 -0.27 6.78 -0.59
N LYS A 81 0.62 6.39 -1.47
CA LYS A 81 0.56 6.76 -2.88
C LYS A 81 0.92 5.54 -3.72
N ILE A 82 0.17 5.30 -4.78
CA ILE A 82 0.48 4.20 -5.70
C ILE A 82 1.77 4.55 -6.44
N ILE A 83 2.75 3.64 -6.41
CA ILE A 83 4.03 3.89 -7.06
C ILE A 83 4.33 2.90 -8.16
N HIS A 84 3.63 1.77 -8.23
CA HIS A 84 3.82 0.80 -9.30
C HIS A 84 2.63 -0.12 -9.38
N GLN A 85 2.19 -0.39 -10.58
CA GLN A 85 1.14 -1.37 -10.83
C GLN A 85 1.72 -2.43 -11.74
N ALA A 86 1.13 -3.62 -11.69
CA ALA A 86 1.69 -4.77 -12.37
C ALA A 86 1.94 -4.53 -13.84
N HIS A 87 1.09 -3.73 -14.47
CA HIS A 87 1.24 -3.48 -15.88
C HIS A 87 1.76 -2.08 -16.19
N GLY A 88 2.23 -1.41 -15.18
CA GLY A 88 2.73 -0.05 -15.36
C GLY A 88 4.19 0.00 -15.69
N ALA A 89 4.60 1.10 -16.21
CA ALA A 89 6.01 1.29 -16.51
C ALA A 89 6.79 1.49 -15.23
N LYS A 90 8.03 1.05 -15.20
CA LYS A 90 8.74 1.14 -14.09
C LYS A 90 9.64 2.19 -13.97
N THR A 91 10.15 2.67 -13.03
CA THR A 91 10.96 3.68 -12.99
C THR A 91 11.96 3.57 -12.44
N ASN A 92 12.65 4.05 -11.67
CA ASN A 92 13.51 4.92 -11.92
C ASN A 92 14.27 5.15 -10.70
N GLU A 93 15.01 6.09 -10.59
CA GLU A 93 15.87 6.29 -9.52
C GLU A 93 15.26 6.88 -8.31
N LEU A 94 14.06 7.36 -8.37
CA LEU A 94 13.41 7.95 -7.23
C LEU A 94 12.76 6.88 -6.39
N VAL A 95 12.63 7.14 -5.11
CA VAL A 95 11.93 6.25 -4.20
C VAL A 95 10.50 6.09 -4.68
N MET A 96 9.92 7.16 -5.19
CA MET A 96 8.64 7.10 -5.85
C MET A 96 8.53 8.31 -6.76
N SER A 97 7.62 8.25 -7.73
CA SER A 97 7.41 9.36 -8.65
C SER A 97 6.84 10.54 -7.90
N LEU A 98 7.22 11.74 -8.29
CA LEU A 98 6.71 12.96 -7.72
C LEU A 98 5.53 13.52 -8.51
N ASP A 99 5.06 12.78 -9.52
CA ASP A 99 4.00 13.23 -10.40
C ASP A 99 2.65 12.62 -10.03
N ASP A 100 1.60 13.25 -10.52
CA ASP A 100 0.26 12.70 -10.51
C ASP A 100 -0.31 12.42 -9.13
N ASP A 101 0.00 13.29 -8.18
CA ASP A 101 -0.47 13.10 -6.82
C ASP A 101 -1.98 13.06 -6.74
N GLU A 102 -2.67 13.83 -7.55
CA GLU A 102 -4.11 13.88 -7.48
C GLU A 102 -4.75 12.53 -7.74
N ASN A 103 -4.15 11.74 -8.60
CA ASN A 103 -4.71 10.44 -8.95
C ASN A 103 -4.11 9.30 -8.16
N LEU A 104 -2.90 9.45 -7.69
CA LEU A 104 -2.17 8.33 -7.09
C LEU A 104 -2.13 8.34 -5.56
N ILE A 105 -2.33 9.50 -4.93
CA ILE A 105 -2.41 9.51 -3.48
C ILE A 105 -3.79 9.01 -3.06
N LEU A 106 -3.81 8.06 -2.16
CA LEU A 106 -5.05 7.40 -1.75
C LEU A 106 -5.83 8.26 -0.76
N GLN A 107 -7.15 8.26 -0.90
CA GLN A 107 -8.03 9.03 -0.03
C GLN A 107 -8.67 8.09 0.98
N ASP A 108 -8.72 8.47 2.23
CA ASP A 108 -9.17 7.61 3.32
C ASP A 108 -10.56 7.02 3.10
N ASN A 109 -11.45 7.77 2.51
CA ASN A 109 -12.83 7.33 2.37
C ASN A 109 -13.10 6.53 1.10
N GLN A 110 -12.09 6.24 0.30
CA GLN A 110 -12.25 5.41 -0.88
C GLN A 110 -11.99 3.97 -0.55
N THR A 111 -12.56 3.06 -1.33
CA THR A 111 -12.11 1.66 -1.26
C THR A 111 -10.77 1.59 -2.00
N LEU A 112 -9.99 0.57 -1.72
CA LEU A 112 -8.74 0.39 -2.42
C LEU A 112 -8.99 0.26 -3.93
N ARG A 113 -10.04 -0.47 -4.30
CA ARG A 113 -10.38 -0.66 -5.70
C ARG A 113 -10.73 0.68 -6.36
N ALA A 114 -11.52 1.49 -5.70
CA ALA A 114 -11.93 2.80 -6.25
C ALA A 114 -10.73 3.73 -6.38
N ALA A 115 -9.73 3.55 -5.52
CA ALA A 115 -8.53 4.36 -5.57
C ALA A 115 -7.57 3.91 -6.67
N GLY A 116 -7.85 2.79 -7.32
CA GLY A 116 -6.98 2.31 -8.40
C GLY A 116 -6.03 1.20 -8.00
N VAL A 117 -6.16 0.68 -6.79
CA VAL A 117 -5.30 -0.39 -6.31
C VAL A 117 -5.79 -1.72 -6.88
N ALA A 118 -4.90 -2.53 -7.34
CA ALA A 118 -5.22 -3.84 -7.90
C ALA A 118 -4.22 -4.85 -7.37
N ASN A 119 -4.35 -6.09 -7.76
CA ASN A 119 -3.41 -7.12 -7.34
C ASN A 119 -2.01 -6.74 -7.80
N GLU A 120 -1.05 -6.91 -6.93
CA GLU A 120 0.36 -6.64 -7.21
C GLU A 120 0.70 -5.16 -7.36
N THR A 121 -0.17 -4.29 -6.89
CA THR A 121 0.15 -2.87 -6.83
C THR A 121 1.14 -2.64 -5.69
N GLU A 122 2.05 -1.72 -5.89
CA GLU A 122 2.96 -1.30 -4.84
C GLU A 122 2.60 0.13 -4.46
N VAL A 123 2.47 0.40 -3.15
CA VAL A 123 2.19 1.75 -2.66
C VAL A 123 3.32 2.17 -1.73
N ALA A 124 3.60 3.46 -1.70
CA ALA A 124 4.53 4.02 -0.71
C ALA A 124 3.71 4.49 0.49
N PHE A 125 4.22 4.26 1.69
CA PHE A 125 3.61 4.73 2.93
C PHE A 125 4.61 5.66 3.57
N PHE A 126 4.24 6.91 3.78
CA PHE A 126 5.18 7.94 4.16
C PHE A 126 4.52 9.02 4.98
N ARG A 127 5.29 10.00 5.41
CA ARG A 127 4.74 11.14 6.10
C ARG A 127 4.57 12.25 5.08
N LYS A 128 3.36 12.76 4.94
CA LYS A 128 3.04 13.71 3.90
C LYS A 128 3.88 14.98 3.99
N GLU A 129 4.18 15.40 5.20
CA GLU A 129 4.98 16.58 5.40
C GLU A 129 6.37 16.40 4.80
N ASP A 130 6.97 15.22 4.99
CA ASP A 130 8.28 14.93 4.44
C ASP A 130 8.23 14.90 2.92
N TYR A 131 7.18 14.34 2.38
CA TYR A 131 7.01 14.25 0.93
C TYR A 131 6.90 15.66 0.34
N SER A 132 6.11 16.52 0.96
CA SER A 132 5.92 17.88 0.47
C SER A 132 7.23 18.65 0.46
N LEU A 133 8.03 18.50 1.50
CA LEU A 133 9.32 19.15 1.56
C LEU A 133 10.26 18.62 0.49
N TYR A 134 10.28 17.33 0.30
CA TYR A 134 11.14 16.72 -0.69
C TYR A 134 10.70 17.12 -2.10
N LYS A 135 9.39 17.18 -2.35
CA LYS A 135 8.88 17.52 -3.66
C LYS A 135 9.24 18.96 -4.02
N ALA A 136 9.25 19.84 -3.03
CA ALA A 136 9.60 21.24 -3.25
C ALA A 136 11.08 21.38 -3.61
N ASN A 137 11.92 20.45 -3.15
CA ASN A 137 13.35 20.55 -3.43
C ASN A 137 13.93 19.15 -3.56
N PRO A 138 13.63 18.41 -4.63
CA PRO A 138 14.02 17.02 -4.76
C PRO A 138 15.53 16.90 -4.92
N ARG A 139 16.12 16.11 -4.02
CA ARG A 139 17.52 15.82 -4.15
C ARG A 139 17.80 14.56 -3.37
N THR A 140 18.89 13.89 -3.68
CA THR A 140 19.29 12.69 -3.01
C THR A 140 20.57 12.96 -2.25
N ALA A 141 20.61 12.55 -0.98
CA ALA A 141 21.80 12.71 -0.16
C ALA A 141 22.44 11.33 -0.05
N TRP A 142 23.73 11.27 -0.30
CA TRP A 142 24.44 10.00 -0.28
C TRP A 142 25.28 9.82 0.96
#